data_33123ab097b84c0f33825e2eaac94d05
#
_entry.id   33123ab097b84c0f33825e2eaac94d05
#
_cell.length_a   1.000
_cell.length_b   1.000
_cell.length_c   1.000
_cell.angle_alpha   90.00
_cell.angle_beta   90.00
_cell.angle_gamma   90.00
#
_symmetry.space_group_name_H-M   'P 1'
#
loop_
_entity.id
_entity.type
_entity.pdbx_description
1 polymer ?
#
loop_
_entity_poly.entity_id
_entity_poly.type
_entity_poly.pdbx_seq_one_letter_code
_entity_poly.pdbx_strand_id
1 'polypeptide(L)'
;MAAILLIIIYIAFIGLGIPDSIFGTAWPVIYPEFNMPVSWASIVTTIVSCGTIVSSLTSAKIINRFGTGRVSAVSTLMTAVGMIGYSFSGSIWWFCLFAVPLGLGAGAIDSALNNYVALHYSSSHMSFLHCFYGVGVSFSPYMLSFFLRDGNWRGGYRTAFAVQMVITAVLVFTLPLWHKVKFKAENTADDEPKARTLPLK
;
A
#
# COMPACT_ATOMS: atom_id res chain seq x y z
N MET A 1 -19.74 -10.47 7.13
CA MET A 1 -18.64 -10.67 6.16
C MET A 1 -18.14 -9.34 5.57
N ALA A 2 -19.01 -8.47 5.06
CA ALA A 2 -18.59 -7.16 4.52
C ALA A 2 -17.83 -6.28 5.54
N ALA A 3 -18.24 -6.23 6.81
CA ALA A 3 -17.55 -5.48 7.85
C ALA A 3 -16.14 -6.01 8.15
N ILE A 4 -15.94 -7.34 8.15
CA ILE A 4 -14.61 -7.93 8.35
C ILE A 4 -13.67 -7.54 7.21
N LEU A 5 -14.15 -7.59 5.96
CA LEU A 5 -13.36 -7.20 4.81
C LEU A 5 -12.98 -5.72 4.86
N LEU A 6 -13.89 -4.85 5.30
CA LEU A 6 -13.62 -3.43 5.47
C LEU A 6 -12.51 -3.18 6.50
N ILE A 7 -12.53 -3.89 7.64
CA ILE A 7 -11.45 -3.81 8.65
C ILE A 7 -10.11 -4.23 8.05
N ILE A 8 -10.09 -5.30 7.26
CA ILE A 8 -8.87 -5.77 6.59
C ILE A 8 -8.35 -4.72 5.59
N ILE A 9 -9.24 -4.08 4.86
CA ILE A 9 -8.90 -2.98 3.95
C ILE A 9 -8.27 -1.82 4.73
N TYR A 10 -8.83 -1.42 5.86
CA TYR A 10 -8.25 -0.35 6.70
C TYR A 10 -6.87 -0.73 7.25
N ILE A 11 -6.67 -1.98 7.69
CA ILE A 11 -5.36 -2.48 8.12
C ILE A 11 -4.35 -2.44 6.96
N ALA A 12 -4.78 -2.81 5.75
CA ALA A 12 -3.93 -2.73 4.57
C ALA A 12 -3.51 -1.29 4.24
N PHE A 13 -4.39 -0.30 4.47
CA PHE A 13 -4.07 1.12 4.30
C PHE A 13 -3.11 1.68 5.36
N ILE A 14 -3.20 1.19 6.61
CA ILE A 14 -2.14 1.48 7.60
C ILE A 14 -0.80 0.98 7.07
N GLY A 15 -0.76 -0.26 6.55
CA GLY A 15 0.44 -0.83 5.94
C GLY A 15 0.97 -0.02 4.77
N LEU A 16 0.08 0.53 3.93
CA LEU A 16 0.47 1.37 2.79
C LEU A 16 1.14 2.69 3.25
N GLY A 17 0.70 3.27 4.37
CA GLY A 17 1.27 4.50 4.91
C GLY A 17 2.68 4.35 5.49
N ILE A 18 3.08 3.14 5.91
CA ILE A 18 4.37 2.90 6.55
C ILE A 18 5.57 3.20 5.61
N PRO A 19 5.63 2.68 4.37
CA PRO A 19 6.75 2.94 3.47
C PRO A 19 6.94 4.41 3.11
N ASP A 20 5.85 5.16 3.02
CA ASP A 20 5.88 6.51 2.48
C ASP A 20 6.63 7.51 3.37
N SER A 21 6.57 7.36 4.69
CA SER A 21 7.25 8.29 5.61
C SER A 21 8.55 7.72 6.23
N ILE A 22 8.73 6.41 6.22
CA ILE A 22 9.93 5.78 6.81
C ILE A 22 11.22 6.19 6.08
N PHE A 23 11.18 6.32 4.76
CA PHE A 23 12.35 6.68 3.96
C PHE A 23 12.86 8.08 4.31
N GLY A 24 11.97 9.08 4.34
CA GLY A 24 12.34 10.46 4.69
C GLY A 24 12.94 10.57 6.10
N THR A 25 12.42 9.79 7.05
CA THR A 25 12.92 9.77 8.43
C THR A 25 14.27 9.06 8.55
N ALA A 26 14.53 8.01 7.77
CA ALA A 26 15.79 7.27 7.76
C ALA A 26 16.90 7.99 7.00
N TRP A 27 16.56 8.80 6.00
CA TRP A 27 17.51 9.37 5.06
C TRP A 27 18.65 10.16 5.69
N PRO A 28 18.44 11.00 6.74
CA PRO A 28 19.52 11.71 7.41
C PRO A 28 20.65 10.81 7.95
N VAL A 29 20.36 9.56 8.25
CA VAL A 29 21.34 8.57 8.72
C VAL A 29 21.92 7.75 7.54
N ILE A 30 21.15 7.54 6.49
CA ILE A 30 21.52 6.71 5.35
C ILE A 30 22.52 7.41 4.42
N TYR A 31 22.27 8.68 4.03
CA TYR A 31 23.07 9.34 3.01
C TYR A 31 24.54 9.54 3.41
N PRO A 32 24.88 9.84 4.71
CA PRO A 32 26.28 9.93 5.10
C PRO A 32 26.99 8.58 5.09
N GLU A 33 26.29 7.50 5.46
CA GLU A 33 26.84 6.14 5.44
C GLU A 33 27.29 5.73 4.04
N PHE A 34 26.55 6.15 3.01
CA PHE A 34 26.90 5.85 1.62
C PHE A 34 27.79 6.91 0.96
N ASN A 35 28.23 7.94 1.70
CA ASN A 35 28.98 9.09 1.18
C ASN A 35 28.30 9.76 -0.03
N MET A 36 26.96 9.89 0.03
CA MET A 36 26.15 10.46 -1.04
C MET A 36 25.61 11.83 -0.64
N PRO A 37 25.39 12.74 -1.60
CA PRO A 37 24.67 13.99 -1.36
C PRO A 37 23.24 13.73 -0.89
N VAL A 38 22.71 14.61 -0.03
CA VAL A 38 21.32 14.53 0.45
C VAL A 38 20.29 14.50 -0.69
N SER A 39 20.61 15.11 -1.83
CA SER A 39 19.75 15.18 -3.02
C SER A 39 19.44 13.81 -3.66
N TRP A 40 20.20 12.77 -3.37
CA TRP A 40 19.89 11.41 -3.85
C TRP A 40 18.54 10.87 -3.34
N ALA A 41 18.02 11.42 -2.24
CA ALA A 41 16.66 11.13 -1.82
C ALA A 41 15.64 11.37 -2.93
N SER A 42 15.81 12.47 -3.67
CA SER A 42 14.90 12.83 -4.77
C SER A 42 14.94 11.81 -5.92
N ILE A 43 16.10 11.21 -6.20
CA ILE A 43 16.21 10.15 -7.21
C ILE A 43 15.44 8.90 -6.78
N VAL A 44 15.65 8.45 -5.54
CA VAL A 44 14.95 7.27 -5.02
C VAL A 44 13.44 7.49 -4.97
N THR A 45 12.99 8.64 -4.45
CA THR A 45 11.56 8.97 -4.38
C THR A 45 10.94 9.13 -5.77
N THR A 46 11.68 9.66 -6.75
CA THR A 46 11.22 9.74 -8.14
C THR A 46 11.00 8.34 -8.74
N ILE A 47 11.91 7.39 -8.49
CA ILE A 47 11.74 6.00 -8.94
C ILE A 47 10.48 5.38 -8.33
N VAL A 48 10.26 5.55 -7.01
CA VAL A 48 9.05 5.09 -6.34
C VAL A 48 7.80 5.71 -6.98
N SER A 49 7.78 7.04 -7.16
CA SER A 49 6.65 7.77 -7.75
C SER A 49 6.35 7.32 -9.19
N CYS A 50 7.38 7.13 -10.01
CA CYS A 50 7.21 6.58 -11.37
C CYS A 50 6.60 5.17 -11.33
N GLY A 51 7.07 4.31 -10.43
CA GLY A 51 6.51 2.98 -10.21
C GLY A 51 5.04 3.04 -9.80
N THR A 52 4.69 3.93 -8.87
CA THR A 52 3.32 4.17 -8.42
C THR A 52 2.42 4.62 -9.57
N ILE A 53 2.86 5.58 -10.39
CA ILE A 53 2.10 6.07 -11.56
C ILE A 53 1.86 4.94 -12.57
N VAL A 54 2.91 4.22 -12.96
CA VAL A 54 2.83 3.12 -13.94
C VAL A 54 1.88 2.03 -13.45
N SER A 55 2.01 1.66 -12.19
CA SER A 55 1.17 0.64 -11.55
C SER A 55 -0.29 1.08 -11.48
N SER A 56 -0.56 2.33 -11.08
CA SER A 56 -1.92 2.87 -11.00
C SER A 56 -2.60 2.93 -12.38
N LEU A 57 -1.90 3.33 -13.43
CA LEU A 57 -2.42 3.37 -14.80
C LEU A 57 -2.78 1.98 -15.35
N THR A 58 -2.06 0.94 -14.92
CA THR A 58 -2.29 -0.44 -15.37
C THR A 58 -3.22 -1.22 -14.45
N SER A 59 -3.51 -0.68 -13.26
CA SER A 59 -4.23 -1.36 -12.17
C SER A 59 -5.61 -1.86 -12.59
N ALA A 60 -6.39 -1.08 -13.35
CA ALA A 60 -7.74 -1.48 -13.79
C ALA A 60 -7.73 -2.79 -14.60
N LYS A 61 -6.77 -2.93 -15.53
CA LYS A 61 -6.63 -4.17 -16.33
C LYS A 61 -6.24 -5.36 -15.46
N ILE A 62 -5.33 -5.15 -14.52
CA ILE A 62 -4.82 -6.18 -13.61
C ILE A 62 -5.92 -6.61 -12.62
N ILE A 63 -6.66 -5.68 -12.06
CA ILE A 63 -7.78 -5.93 -11.13
C ILE A 63 -8.88 -6.73 -11.82
N ASN A 64 -9.26 -6.34 -13.05
CA ASN A 64 -10.29 -7.04 -13.83
C ASN A 64 -9.89 -8.49 -14.15
N ARG A 65 -8.59 -8.75 -14.35
CA ARG A 65 -8.10 -10.10 -14.66
C ARG A 65 -7.92 -10.98 -13.42
N PHE A 66 -7.36 -10.46 -12.35
CA PHE A 66 -6.94 -11.25 -11.18
C PHE A 66 -7.82 -11.04 -9.94
N GLY A 67 -8.63 -9.99 -9.92
CA GLY A 67 -9.47 -9.60 -8.78
C GLY A 67 -8.72 -8.78 -7.74
N THR A 68 -9.46 -7.91 -7.02
CA THR A 68 -8.89 -6.97 -6.03
C THR A 68 -8.08 -7.65 -4.94
N GLY A 69 -8.58 -8.74 -4.36
CA GLY A 69 -7.91 -9.41 -3.25
C GLY A 69 -6.52 -9.94 -3.61
N ARG A 70 -6.37 -10.60 -4.77
CA ARG A 70 -5.07 -11.11 -5.23
C ARG A 70 -4.11 -9.97 -5.56
N VAL A 71 -4.61 -8.94 -6.24
CA VAL A 71 -3.79 -7.76 -6.55
C VAL A 71 -3.28 -7.12 -5.28
N SER A 72 -4.14 -6.89 -4.29
CA SER A 72 -3.74 -6.33 -3.00
C SER A 72 -2.69 -7.18 -2.28
N ALA A 73 -2.87 -8.50 -2.22
CA ALA A 73 -1.90 -9.38 -1.56
C ALA A 73 -0.52 -9.38 -2.24
N VAL A 74 -0.48 -9.47 -3.58
CA VAL A 74 0.77 -9.43 -4.34
C VAL A 74 1.45 -8.07 -4.21
N SER A 75 0.68 -6.99 -4.27
CA SER A 75 1.20 -5.62 -4.16
C SER A 75 1.79 -5.34 -2.78
N THR A 76 1.12 -5.81 -1.70
CA THR A 76 1.67 -5.71 -0.34
C THR A 76 2.95 -6.53 -0.19
N LEU A 77 3.03 -7.69 -0.81
CA LEU A 77 4.27 -8.48 -0.85
C LEU A 77 5.39 -7.74 -1.59
N MET A 78 5.09 -7.06 -2.70
CA MET A 78 6.07 -6.25 -3.44
C MET A 78 6.61 -5.09 -2.59
N THR A 79 5.75 -4.40 -1.83
CA THR A 79 6.21 -3.37 -0.88
C THR A 79 7.07 -3.96 0.23
N ALA A 80 6.72 -5.14 0.75
CA ALA A 80 7.54 -5.84 1.74
C ALA A 80 8.93 -6.20 1.18
N VAL A 81 8.99 -6.71 -0.06
CA VAL A 81 10.27 -7.00 -0.75
C VAL A 81 11.11 -5.73 -0.91
N GLY A 82 10.50 -4.60 -1.26
CA GLY A 82 11.19 -3.31 -1.32
C GLY A 82 11.82 -2.93 0.02
N MET A 83 11.06 -3.07 1.12
CA MET A 83 11.54 -2.73 2.46
C MET A 83 12.66 -3.64 2.95
N ILE A 84 12.54 -4.95 2.77
CA ILE A 84 13.62 -5.85 3.17
C ILE A 84 14.86 -5.64 2.29
N GLY A 85 14.68 -5.34 1.01
CA GLY A 85 15.75 -4.96 0.12
C GLY A 85 16.50 -3.71 0.58
N TYR A 86 15.78 -2.68 1.04
CA TYR A 86 16.41 -1.52 1.68
C TYR A 86 17.23 -1.90 2.90
N SER A 87 16.72 -2.77 3.76
CA SER A 87 17.47 -3.23 4.96
C SER A 87 18.81 -3.92 4.65
N PHE A 88 18.91 -4.61 3.52
CA PHE A 88 20.15 -5.27 3.09
C PHE A 88 21.02 -4.42 2.17
N SER A 89 20.62 -3.18 1.88
CA SER A 89 21.34 -2.32 0.95
C SER A 89 22.70 -1.94 1.49
N GLY A 90 23.73 -2.20 0.68
CA GLY A 90 25.12 -1.79 0.92
C GLY A 90 25.53 -0.58 0.07
N SER A 91 24.66 -0.10 -0.81
CA SER A 91 24.91 1.07 -1.66
C SER A 91 23.61 1.70 -2.13
N ILE A 92 23.70 2.94 -2.63
CA ILE A 92 22.54 3.68 -3.14
C ILE A 92 21.88 2.99 -4.34
N TRP A 93 22.61 2.26 -5.15
CA TRP A 93 22.08 1.54 -6.31
C TRP A 93 21.12 0.43 -5.91
N TRP A 94 21.32 -0.20 -4.75
CA TRP A 94 20.38 -1.14 -4.18
C TRP A 94 19.08 -0.46 -3.78
N PHE A 95 19.14 0.76 -3.21
CA PHE A 95 17.93 1.56 -2.95
C PHE A 95 17.16 1.84 -4.23
N CYS A 96 17.85 2.26 -5.30
CA CYS A 96 17.20 2.50 -6.60
C CYS A 96 16.54 1.22 -7.14
N LEU A 97 17.21 0.07 -7.02
CA LEU A 97 16.67 -1.20 -7.48
C LEU A 97 15.41 -1.61 -6.71
N PHE A 98 15.43 -1.53 -5.37
CA PHE A 98 14.30 -1.92 -4.54
C PHE A 98 13.21 -0.85 -4.43
N ALA A 99 13.46 0.39 -4.87
CA ALA A 99 12.44 1.42 -5.07
C ALA A 99 11.42 1.02 -6.14
N VAL A 100 11.81 0.24 -7.14
CA VAL A 100 10.93 -0.21 -8.22
C VAL A 100 9.80 -1.10 -7.69
N PRO A 101 10.04 -2.25 -7.05
CA PRO A 101 8.96 -3.06 -6.50
C PRO A 101 8.17 -2.34 -5.41
N LEU A 102 8.80 -1.45 -4.63
CA LEU A 102 8.13 -0.63 -3.63
C LEU A 102 7.07 0.26 -4.28
N GLY A 103 7.43 1.03 -5.31
CA GLY A 103 6.52 1.94 -6.00
C GLY A 103 5.42 1.20 -6.77
N LEU A 104 5.77 0.13 -7.50
CA LEU A 104 4.79 -0.69 -8.22
C LEU A 104 3.76 -1.29 -7.26
N GLY A 105 4.21 -1.81 -6.13
CA GLY A 105 3.32 -2.38 -5.11
C GLY A 105 2.41 -1.31 -4.50
N ALA A 106 2.96 -0.16 -4.11
CA ALA A 106 2.20 0.93 -3.49
C ALA A 106 1.08 1.44 -4.41
N GLY A 107 1.35 1.70 -5.68
CA GLY A 107 0.33 2.18 -6.62
C GLY A 107 -0.74 1.15 -6.96
N ALA A 108 -0.38 -0.14 -7.04
CA ALA A 108 -1.35 -1.18 -7.35
C ALA A 108 -2.31 -1.45 -6.18
N ILE A 109 -1.81 -1.49 -4.94
CA ILE A 109 -2.69 -1.69 -3.77
C ILE A 109 -3.58 -0.48 -3.53
N ASP A 110 -3.04 0.74 -3.65
CA ASP A 110 -3.81 1.97 -3.50
C ASP A 110 -4.99 1.99 -4.47
N SER A 111 -4.71 1.82 -5.76
CA SER A 111 -5.74 1.79 -6.80
C SER A 111 -6.76 0.66 -6.60
N ALA A 112 -6.30 -0.53 -6.20
CA ALA A 112 -7.17 -1.69 -6.03
C ALA A 112 -8.16 -1.50 -4.86
N LEU A 113 -7.69 -1.03 -3.73
CA LEU A 113 -8.53 -0.88 -2.55
C LEU A 113 -9.42 0.36 -2.63
N ASN A 114 -8.94 1.49 -3.17
CA ASN A 114 -9.77 2.66 -3.44
C ASN A 114 -10.93 2.33 -4.39
N ASN A 115 -10.64 1.65 -5.50
CA ASN A 115 -11.67 1.22 -6.43
C ASN A 115 -12.69 0.27 -5.77
N TYR A 116 -12.23 -0.66 -4.96
CA TYR A 116 -13.10 -1.61 -4.27
C TYR A 116 -14.04 -0.89 -3.29
N VAL A 117 -13.50 0.03 -2.47
CA VAL A 117 -14.30 0.79 -1.50
C VAL A 117 -15.30 1.70 -2.22
N ALA A 118 -14.88 2.37 -3.30
CA ALA A 118 -15.78 3.22 -4.09
C ALA A 118 -16.98 2.47 -4.68
N LEU A 119 -16.79 1.20 -5.07
CA LEU A 119 -17.85 0.39 -5.68
C LEU A 119 -18.78 -0.31 -4.67
N HIS A 120 -18.32 -0.55 -3.43
CA HIS A 120 -19.03 -1.43 -2.50
C HIS A 120 -19.44 -0.76 -1.18
N TYR A 121 -18.93 0.47 -0.90
CA TYR A 121 -19.15 1.15 0.37
C TYR A 121 -19.50 2.62 0.16
N SER A 122 -19.98 3.29 1.20
CA SER A 122 -20.33 4.72 1.14
C SER A 122 -19.07 5.60 1.11
N SER A 123 -19.24 6.86 0.69
CA SER A 123 -18.18 7.87 0.67
C SER A 123 -17.52 8.11 2.02
N SER A 124 -18.25 7.92 3.12
CA SER A 124 -17.68 8.00 4.48
C SER A 124 -16.56 6.97 4.71
N HIS A 125 -16.71 5.75 4.19
CA HIS A 125 -15.68 4.71 4.31
C HIS A 125 -14.42 5.04 3.50
N MET A 126 -14.57 5.78 2.40
CA MET A 126 -13.44 6.31 1.65
C MET A 126 -12.62 7.31 2.49
N SER A 127 -13.31 8.22 3.21
CA SER A 127 -12.64 9.15 4.12
C SER A 127 -11.90 8.43 5.25
N PHE A 128 -12.52 7.40 5.86
CA PHE A 128 -11.87 6.58 6.88
C PHE A 128 -10.65 5.84 6.33
N LEU A 129 -10.70 5.36 5.09
CA LEU A 129 -9.57 4.72 4.42
C LEU A 129 -8.31 5.61 4.46
N HIS A 130 -8.46 6.87 4.06
CA HIS A 130 -7.36 7.84 4.10
C HIS A 130 -6.95 8.25 5.52
N CYS A 131 -7.87 8.24 6.49
CA CYS A 131 -7.52 8.40 7.90
C CYS A 131 -6.59 7.28 8.38
N PHE A 132 -6.89 6.02 8.06
CA PHE A 132 -6.04 4.88 8.44
C PHE A 132 -4.69 4.89 7.73
N TYR A 133 -4.63 5.33 6.47
CA TYR A 133 -3.36 5.62 5.80
C TYR A 133 -2.54 6.66 6.58
N GLY A 134 -3.16 7.77 7.01
CA GLY A 134 -2.52 8.79 7.84
C GLY A 134 -1.97 8.25 9.16
N VAL A 135 -2.66 7.28 9.79
CA VAL A 135 -2.15 6.56 10.97
C VAL A 135 -0.84 5.85 10.65
N GLY A 136 -0.77 5.13 9.52
CA GLY A 136 0.45 4.45 9.08
C GLY A 136 1.61 5.42 8.84
N VAL A 137 1.34 6.52 8.12
CA VAL A 137 2.31 7.59 7.86
C VAL A 137 2.84 8.22 9.14
N SER A 138 1.95 8.47 10.12
CA SER A 138 2.32 9.09 11.39
C SER A 138 3.08 8.13 12.31
N PHE A 139 2.71 6.85 12.32
CA PHE A 139 3.29 5.85 13.20
C PHE A 139 4.71 5.44 12.79
N SER A 140 5.00 5.38 11.49
CA SER A 140 6.26 4.82 11.00
C SER A 140 7.51 5.62 11.43
N PRO A 141 7.53 6.98 11.49
CA PRO A 141 8.65 7.73 12.06
C PRO A 141 8.91 7.42 13.54
N TYR A 142 7.85 7.24 14.34
CA TYR A 142 7.99 6.86 15.74
C TYR A 142 8.63 5.48 15.87
N MET A 143 8.12 4.51 15.12
CA MET A 143 8.68 3.15 15.08
C MET A 143 10.17 3.19 14.70
N LEU A 144 10.52 3.94 13.67
CA LEU A 144 11.90 4.05 13.21
C LEU A 144 12.80 4.77 14.23
N SER A 145 12.30 5.78 14.94
CA SER A 145 13.08 6.57 15.89
C SER A 145 13.74 5.72 16.99
N PHE A 146 13.10 4.61 17.40
CA PHE A 146 13.69 3.67 18.36
C PHE A 146 14.98 3.03 17.84
N PHE A 147 15.03 2.73 16.56
CA PHE A 147 16.18 2.13 15.90
C PHE A 147 17.26 3.17 15.56
N LEU A 148 16.85 4.41 15.26
CA LEU A 148 17.80 5.48 14.93
C LEU A 148 18.64 5.94 16.11
N ARG A 149 18.20 5.73 17.35
CA ARG A 149 19.02 6.01 18.55
C ARG A 149 20.35 5.31 18.53
N ASP A 150 20.38 4.09 18.00
CA ASP A 150 21.57 3.26 17.87
C ASP A 150 22.17 3.27 16.44
N GLY A 151 21.70 4.18 15.60
CA GLY A 151 22.09 4.26 14.18
C GLY A 151 21.63 3.07 13.33
N ASN A 152 20.76 2.20 13.87
CA ASN A 152 20.35 0.95 13.22
C ASN A 152 19.10 1.15 12.34
N TRP A 153 19.14 2.02 11.34
CA TRP A 153 18.04 2.23 10.40
C TRP A 153 17.61 0.93 9.69
N ARG A 154 18.55 -0.01 9.48
CA ARG A 154 18.25 -1.33 8.90
C ARG A 154 17.27 -2.14 9.74
N GLY A 155 17.40 -2.07 11.07
CA GLY A 155 16.45 -2.68 12.01
C GLY A 155 15.04 -2.14 11.85
N GLY A 156 14.88 -0.83 11.65
CA GLY A 156 13.61 -0.19 11.38
C GLY A 156 12.94 -0.72 10.11
N TYR A 157 13.68 -0.86 9.00
CA TYR A 157 13.15 -1.45 7.77
C TYR A 157 12.79 -2.93 7.90
N ARG A 158 13.55 -3.72 8.70
CA ARG A 158 13.19 -5.12 9.00
C ARG A 158 11.90 -5.22 9.79
N THR A 159 11.69 -4.30 10.73
CA THR A 159 10.42 -4.24 11.49
C THR A 159 9.27 -3.85 10.58
N ALA A 160 9.44 -2.85 9.71
CA ALA A 160 8.43 -2.47 8.71
C ALA A 160 8.12 -3.64 7.76
N PHE A 161 9.14 -4.37 7.29
CA PHE A 161 8.97 -5.60 6.52
C PHE A 161 8.14 -6.65 7.27
N ALA A 162 8.44 -6.89 8.56
CA ALA A 162 7.70 -7.86 9.36
C ALA A 162 6.21 -7.48 9.48
N VAL A 163 5.90 -6.21 9.74
CA VAL A 163 4.53 -5.70 9.76
C VAL A 163 3.85 -5.92 8.40
N GLN A 164 4.54 -5.60 7.30
CA GLN A 164 4.01 -5.76 5.96
C GLN A 164 3.76 -7.23 5.60
N MET A 165 4.61 -8.14 6.07
CA MET A 165 4.42 -9.58 5.90
C MET A 165 3.20 -10.10 6.65
N VAL A 166 2.94 -9.61 7.87
CA VAL A 166 1.72 -9.93 8.62
C VAL A 166 0.48 -9.48 7.85
N ILE A 167 0.48 -8.25 7.33
CA ILE A 167 -0.63 -7.72 6.52
C ILE A 167 -0.81 -8.56 5.24
N THR A 168 0.29 -8.91 4.58
CA THR A 168 0.25 -9.80 3.39
C THR A 168 -0.37 -11.15 3.73
N ALA A 169 0.02 -11.76 4.85
CA ALA A 169 -0.55 -13.02 5.31
C ALA A 169 -2.06 -12.90 5.57
N VAL A 170 -2.50 -11.85 6.25
CA VAL A 170 -3.93 -11.57 6.48
C VAL A 170 -4.68 -11.44 5.15
N LEU A 171 -4.14 -10.70 4.17
CA LEU A 171 -4.74 -10.56 2.84
C LEU A 171 -4.83 -11.90 2.11
N VAL A 172 -3.79 -12.73 2.18
CA VAL A 172 -3.77 -14.07 1.53
C VAL A 172 -4.80 -15.00 2.18
N PHE A 173 -4.85 -15.08 3.52
CA PHE A 173 -5.82 -15.93 4.22
C PHE A 173 -7.27 -15.49 4.00
N THR A 174 -7.49 -14.22 3.69
CA THR A 174 -8.82 -13.66 3.46
C THR A 174 -9.24 -13.64 1.98
N LEU A 175 -8.42 -14.13 1.06
CA LEU A 175 -8.76 -14.24 -0.37
C LEU A 175 -10.14 -14.86 -0.64
N PRO A 176 -10.59 -15.94 0.06
CA PRO A 176 -11.91 -16.51 -0.15
C PRO A 176 -13.07 -15.54 0.16
N LEU A 177 -12.85 -14.56 1.04
CA LEU A 177 -13.88 -13.57 1.42
C LEU A 177 -14.17 -12.59 0.27
N TRP A 178 -13.15 -12.22 -0.51
CA TRP A 178 -13.28 -11.30 -1.63
C TRP A 178 -14.18 -11.85 -2.74
N HIS A 179 -14.11 -13.15 -3.01
CA HIS A 179 -14.99 -13.81 -3.98
C HIS A 179 -16.45 -13.83 -3.52
N LYS A 180 -16.71 -14.09 -2.25
CA LYS A 180 -18.08 -14.16 -1.70
C LYS A 180 -18.79 -12.81 -1.72
N VAL A 181 -18.08 -11.71 -1.46
CA VAL A 181 -18.64 -10.36 -1.46
C VAL A 181 -18.93 -9.89 -2.89
N LYS A 182 -18.08 -10.19 -3.86
CA LYS A 182 -18.32 -9.87 -5.28
C LYS A 182 -19.59 -10.56 -5.79
N PHE A 183 -19.77 -11.83 -5.47
CA PHE A 183 -20.95 -12.60 -5.90
C PHE A 183 -22.27 -12.03 -5.32
N LYS A 184 -22.24 -11.55 -4.08
CA LYS A 184 -23.42 -10.95 -3.44
C LYS A 184 -23.78 -9.58 -4.02
N ALA A 185 -22.81 -8.77 -4.39
CA ALA A 185 -23.02 -7.47 -5.01
C ALA A 185 -23.61 -7.58 -6.42
N GLU A 186 -23.17 -8.54 -7.23
CA GLU A 186 -23.74 -8.82 -8.54
C GLU A 186 -25.23 -9.24 -8.45
N ASN A 187 -25.57 -10.13 -7.53
CA ASN A 187 -26.95 -10.60 -7.34
C ASN A 187 -27.88 -9.51 -6.77
N THR A 188 -27.35 -8.54 -6.02
CA THR A 188 -28.15 -7.43 -5.45
C THR A 188 -28.36 -6.32 -6.47
N ALA A 189 -27.43 -6.12 -7.41
CA ALA A 189 -27.56 -5.13 -8.48
C ALA A 189 -28.59 -5.55 -9.54
N ASP A 190 -28.82 -6.85 -9.74
CA ASP A 190 -29.84 -7.37 -10.65
C ASP A 190 -31.26 -7.25 -10.07
N ASP A 191 -31.40 -7.16 -8.72
CA ASP A 191 -32.68 -7.06 -8.02
C ASP A 191 -33.11 -5.61 -7.70
N GLU A 192 -32.28 -4.58 -7.93
CA GLU A 192 -32.71 -3.19 -7.76
C GLU A 192 -33.58 -2.74 -8.95
N PRO A 193 -34.83 -2.30 -8.69
CA PRO A 193 -35.68 -1.74 -9.76
C PRO A 193 -34.99 -0.50 -10.33
N LYS A 194 -34.76 -0.50 -11.65
CA LYS A 194 -34.20 0.62 -12.43
C LYS A 194 -34.82 1.95 -11.96
N ALA A 195 -34.00 2.78 -11.31
CA ALA A 195 -34.43 4.10 -10.87
C ALA A 195 -35.08 4.85 -12.03
N ARG A 196 -36.34 5.23 -11.86
CA ARG A 196 -37.06 6.07 -12.81
C ARG A 196 -36.28 7.38 -12.96
N THR A 197 -35.76 7.60 -14.15
CA THR A 197 -35.24 8.92 -14.52
C THR A 197 -36.42 9.93 -14.47
N LEU A 198 -36.34 10.84 -13.51
CA LEU A 198 -37.24 11.99 -13.48
C LEU A 198 -36.91 12.90 -14.68
N PRO A 199 -37.89 13.26 -15.52
CA PRO A 199 -37.66 14.22 -16.59
C PRO A 199 -37.37 15.59 -15.98
N LEU A 200 -36.22 16.15 -16.29
CA LEU A 200 -35.92 17.54 -16.02
C LEU A 200 -36.89 18.43 -16.84
N LYS A 201 -37.71 19.20 -16.14
CA LYS A 201 -38.46 20.31 -16.70
C LYS A 201 -37.69 21.59 -16.55
#